data_aaf7ce90fb1da540e11be497adce4f0c
#
_entry.id   aaf7ce90fb1da540e11be497adce4f0c
#
_cell.length_a   1.000
_cell.length_b   1.000
_cell.length_c   1.000
_cell.angle_alpha   90.00
_cell.angle_beta   90.00
_cell.angle_gamma   90.00
#
_symmetry.space_group_name_H-M   'P 1'
#
loop_
_entity.id
_entity.type
_entity.pdbx_description
1 polymer ?
#
loop_
_entity_poly.entity_id
_entity_poly.type
_entity_poly.pdbx_seq_one_letter_code
_entity_poly.pdbx_strand_id
1 'polypeptide(L)'
;MSRNIRTFIAMALPLLAFAIGPSAAKAQSFTGNYPVLETQAKAGIAGTIKGGNQSFCLVLTDDGAFGRPHSGTATLESFGGGSITGGEFYVIGNNIFVNFTVGSSNGEASGLALFAPVNTSKGTIGTGILGLTGGVPSSGLATVGAKNGC
;
A
#
# COMPACT_ATOMS: atom_id res chain seq x y z
N MET A 1 -78.81 14.05 34.34
CA MET A 1 -77.51 13.36 34.50
C MET A 1 -76.85 13.16 33.13
N SER A 2 -75.90 14.04 32.82
CA SER A 2 -75.21 14.03 31.53
C SER A 2 -73.72 13.70 31.78
N ARG A 3 -73.26 12.56 31.28
CA ARG A 3 -71.91 12.09 31.42
C ARG A 3 -71.11 12.50 30.15
N ASN A 4 -70.27 13.52 30.27
CA ASN A 4 -69.32 13.90 29.25
C ASN A 4 -68.17 12.92 29.20
N ILE A 5 -68.06 12.13 28.11
CA ILE A 5 -66.92 11.29 27.78
C ILE A 5 -65.94 12.18 26.97
N ARG A 6 -64.82 12.53 27.60
CA ARG A 6 -63.70 13.19 26.91
C ARG A 6 -62.80 12.11 26.27
N THR A 7 -62.86 12.02 24.97
CA THR A 7 -61.98 11.19 24.17
C THR A 7 -60.61 11.83 24.06
N PHE A 8 -59.60 11.24 24.70
CA PHE A 8 -58.22 11.63 24.49
C PHE A 8 -57.67 10.94 23.22
N ILE A 9 -57.43 11.71 22.18
CA ILE A 9 -56.72 11.23 21.00
C ILE A 9 -55.23 11.36 21.31
N ALA A 10 -54.57 10.23 21.55
CA ALA A 10 -53.10 10.17 21.63
C ALA A 10 -52.54 10.12 20.23
N MET A 11 -51.96 11.24 19.78
CA MET A 11 -51.15 11.26 18.57
C MET A 11 -49.80 10.64 18.87
N ALA A 12 -49.59 9.40 18.39
CA ALA A 12 -48.27 8.78 18.35
C ALA A 12 -47.52 9.34 17.15
N LEU A 13 -46.50 10.19 17.41
CA LEU A 13 -45.50 10.56 16.39
C LEU A 13 -44.54 9.39 16.19
N PRO A 14 -44.34 8.89 14.95
CA PRO A 14 -43.27 7.95 14.68
C PRO A 14 -41.96 8.73 14.66
N LEU A 15 -41.09 8.50 15.64
CA LEU A 15 -39.67 8.87 15.57
C LEU A 15 -39.02 8.03 14.49
N LEU A 16 -38.88 8.58 13.30
CA LEU A 16 -37.94 8.04 12.31
C LEU A 16 -36.50 8.38 12.78
N ALA A 17 -35.89 7.48 13.53
CA ALA A 17 -34.48 7.50 13.81
C ALA A 17 -33.73 7.14 12.52
N PHE A 18 -33.31 8.14 11.76
CA PHE A 18 -32.29 7.95 10.72
C PHE A 18 -30.98 7.58 11.41
N ALA A 19 -30.69 6.29 11.49
CA ALA A 19 -29.36 5.80 11.82
C ALA A 19 -28.43 6.14 10.65
N ILE A 20 -27.86 7.33 10.65
CA ILE A 20 -26.71 7.66 9.82
C ILE A 20 -25.53 6.97 10.50
N GLY A 21 -25.37 5.67 10.22
CA GLY A 21 -24.15 4.97 10.58
C GLY A 21 -22.98 5.66 9.86
N PRO A 22 -21.81 5.83 10.52
CA PRO A 22 -20.65 6.33 9.83
C PRO A 22 -20.39 5.42 8.65
N SER A 23 -20.49 5.94 7.42
CA SER A 23 -20.07 5.21 6.24
C SER A 23 -18.55 5.04 6.40
N ALA A 24 -18.12 3.81 6.74
CA ALA A 24 -16.73 3.48 6.77
C ALA A 24 -16.15 3.82 5.38
N ALA A 25 -15.31 4.84 5.32
CA ALA A 25 -14.64 5.19 4.08
C ALA A 25 -13.96 3.93 3.56
N LYS A 26 -14.40 3.43 2.39
CA LYS A 26 -13.87 2.21 1.82
C LYS A 26 -12.39 2.46 1.54
N ALA A 27 -11.51 1.70 2.20
CA ALA A 27 -10.08 1.80 1.97
C ALA A 27 -9.80 1.60 0.48
N GLN A 28 -8.95 2.46 -0.10
CA GLN A 28 -8.63 2.36 -1.52
C GLN A 28 -7.58 1.27 -1.75
N SER A 29 -7.80 0.46 -2.80
CA SER A 29 -6.84 -0.54 -3.24
C SER A 29 -5.52 0.09 -3.66
N PHE A 30 -4.43 -0.58 -3.34
CA PHE A 30 -3.08 -0.25 -3.80
C PHE A 30 -2.76 -0.83 -5.18
N THR A 31 -3.65 -1.56 -5.82
CA THR A 31 -3.42 -2.05 -7.21
C THR A 31 -3.11 -0.89 -8.15
N GLY A 32 -1.95 -0.94 -8.80
CA GLY A 32 -1.51 0.09 -9.75
C GLY A 32 0.00 0.14 -9.88
N ASN A 33 0.46 1.08 -10.68
CA ASN A 33 1.87 1.31 -10.99
C ASN A 33 2.33 2.60 -10.31
N TYR A 34 3.47 2.54 -9.64
CA TYR A 34 4.02 3.65 -8.87
C TYR A 34 5.45 3.91 -9.30
N PRO A 35 5.79 5.10 -9.81
CA PRO A 35 7.18 5.44 -10.06
C PRO A 35 7.93 5.55 -8.74
N VAL A 36 9.08 4.91 -8.66
CA VAL A 36 9.97 4.93 -7.50
C VAL A 36 11.29 5.54 -7.91
N LEU A 37 11.66 6.63 -7.27
CA LEU A 37 12.98 7.23 -7.39
C LEU A 37 13.79 6.88 -6.15
N GLU A 38 14.81 6.06 -6.33
CA GLU A 38 15.80 5.77 -5.31
C GLU A 38 16.90 6.82 -5.36
N THR A 39 17.23 7.38 -4.20
CA THR A 39 18.30 8.37 -4.05
C THR A 39 19.24 7.95 -2.91
N GLN A 40 20.51 8.31 -3.04
CA GLN A 40 21.52 8.18 -1.97
C GLN A 40 21.93 6.73 -1.61
N ALA A 41 21.64 5.72 -2.42
CA ALA A 41 22.27 4.43 -2.23
C ALA A 41 23.80 4.56 -2.42
N LYS A 42 24.58 4.35 -1.36
CA LYS A 42 26.05 4.42 -1.44
C LYS A 42 26.67 3.20 -2.11
N ALA A 43 25.97 2.08 -2.11
CA ALA A 43 26.39 0.84 -2.76
C ALA A 43 25.27 0.34 -3.65
N GLY A 44 25.58 -0.08 -4.85
CA GLY A 44 24.64 -0.72 -5.75
C GLY A 44 24.19 -2.07 -5.21
N ILE A 45 22.98 -2.46 -5.56
CA ILE A 45 22.49 -3.80 -5.34
C ILE A 45 23.19 -4.69 -6.37
N ALA A 46 24.00 -5.63 -5.90
CA ALA A 46 24.87 -6.45 -6.75
C ALA A 46 24.12 -7.04 -7.96
N GLY A 47 24.55 -6.65 -9.14
CA GLY A 47 24.08 -7.16 -10.43
C GLY A 47 22.80 -6.55 -11.00
N THR A 48 21.97 -5.88 -10.21
CA THR A 48 20.62 -5.45 -10.66
C THR A 48 20.41 -3.94 -10.51
N ILE A 49 20.87 -3.35 -9.42
CA ILE A 49 20.71 -1.93 -9.11
C ILE A 49 22.09 -1.34 -8.82
N LYS A 50 22.46 -0.33 -9.57
CA LYS A 50 23.72 0.40 -9.36
C LYS A 50 23.51 1.47 -8.31
N GLY A 51 24.52 1.78 -7.51
CA GLY A 51 24.46 2.92 -6.58
C GLY A 51 24.21 4.23 -7.32
N GLY A 52 23.44 5.12 -6.70
CA GLY A 52 23.08 6.43 -7.24
C GLY A 52 21.58 6.60 -7.46
N ASN A 53 21.18 7.66 -8.13
CA ASN A 53 19.78 7.93 -8.41
C ASN A 53 19.28 6.99 -9.51
N GLN A 54 18.29 6.16 -9.17
CA GLN A 54 17.68 5.23 -10.12
C GLN A 54 16.16 5.33 -10.06
N SER A 55 15.54 5.12 -11.21
CA SER A 55 14.08 5.13 -11.33
C SER A 55 13.58 3.73 -11.67
N PHE A 56 12.54 3.31 -10.96
CA PHE A 56 11.85 2.04 -11.14
C PHE A 56 10.36 2.26 -11.23
N CYS A 57 9.66 1.25 -11.72
CA CYS A 57 8.21 1.15 -11.60
C CYS A 57 7.86 0.03 -10.61
N LEU A 58 7.17 0.36 -9.53
CA LEU A 58 6.62 -0.59 -8.58
C LEU A 58 5.19 -0.92 -9.01
N VAL A 59 4.94 -2.15 -9.40
CA VAL A 59 3.61 -2.65 -9.77
C VAL A 59 3.05 -3.46 -8.61
N LEU A 60 1.87 -3.09 -8.12
CA LEU A 60 1.19 -3.79 -7.03
C LEU A 60 -0.14 -4.35 -7.51
N THR A 61 -0.46 -5.56 -7.07
CA THR A 61 -1.79 -6.17 -7.19
C THR A 61 -2.32 -6.46 -5.79
N ASP A 62 -3.27 -5.66 -5.34
CA ASP A 62 -3.88 -5.71 -4.02
C ASP A 62 -5.14 -6.58 -4.07
N ASP A 63 -4.99 -7.85 -3.76
CA ASP A 63 -6.03 -8.89 -3.82
C ASP A 63 -6.33 -9.54 -2.45
N GLY A 64 -5.66 -9.09 -1.39
CA GLY A 64 -5.80 -9.64 -0.05
C GLY A 64 -5.20 -11.04 0.12
N ALA A 65 -4.29 -11.46 -0.77
CA ALA A 65 -3.76 -12.83 -0.87
C ALA A 65 -3.21 -13.41 0.45
N PHE A 66 -2.71 -12.55 1.35
CA PHE A 66 -2.10 -12.98 2.62
C PHE A 66 -3.02 -12.81 3.82
N GLY A 67 -4.34 -12.78 3.60
CA GLY A 67 -5.35 -12.66 4.67
C GLY A 67 -5.34 -11.29 5.38
N ARG A 68 -4.77 -10.28 4.74
CA ARG A 68 -4.75 -8.89 5.20
C ARG A 68 -5.55 -8.00 4.27
N PRO A 69 -6.20 -6.94 4.76
CA PRO A 69 -7.03 -6.05 3.94
C PRO A 69 -6.31 -5.45 2.74
N HIS A 70 -4.98 -5.25 2.86
CA HIS A 70 -4.11 -4.78 1.80
C HIS A 70 -2.86 -5.65 1.77
N SER A 71 -2.85 -6.59 0.85
CA SER A 71 -1.73 -7.49 0.59
C SER A 71 -1.86 -8.10 -0.80
N GLY A 72 -0.76 -8.57 -1.35
CA GLY A 72 -0.78 -9.18 -2.67
C GLY A 72 0.61 -9.26 -3.29
N THR A 73 0.65 -9.34 -4.60
CA THR A 73 1.90 -9.43 -5.35
C THR A 73 2.49 -8.05 -5.64
N ALA A 74 3.81 -8.00 -5.69
CA ALA A 74 4.58 -6.83 -6.09
C ALA A 74 5.56 -7.22 -7.20
N THR A 75 5.75 -6.32 -8.16
CA THR A 75 6.79 -6.45 -9.19
C THR A 75 7.57 -5.14 -9.26
N LEU A 76 8.88 -5.23 -9.29
CA LEU A 76 9.75 -4.11 -9.59
C LEU A 76 10.18 -4.21 -11.04
N GLU A 77 9.94 -3.14 -11.80
CA GLU A 77 10.24 -3.07 -13.23
C GLU A 77 11.21 -1.93 -13.52
N SER A 78 11.98 -2.06 -14.60
CA SER A 78 12.76 -0.95 -15.11
C SER A 78 11.84 0.12 -15.71
N PHE A 79 12.24 1.38 -15.63
CA PHE A 79 11.52 2.48 -16.28
C PHE A 79 11.65 2.33 -17.81
N GLY A 80 10.53 2.00 -18.46
CA GLY A 80 10.52 1.66 -19.90
C GLY A 80 10.13 0.21 -20.20
N GLY A 81 9.84 -0.57 -19.16
CA GLY A 81 9.35 -1.96 -19.25
C GLY A 81 10.43 -3.00 -18.98
N GLY A 82 9.99 -4.14 -18.55
CA GLY A 82 10.82 -5.28 -18.18
C GLY A 82 10.91 -5.50 -16.68
N SER A 83 10.42 -6.64 -16.24
CA SER A 83 10.48 -7.07 -14.84
C SER A 83 11.91 -7.27 -14.39
N ILE A 84 12.28 -6.64 -13.28
CA ILE A 84 13.57 -6.83 -12.60
C ILE A 84 13.42 -7.98 -11.61
N THR A 85 12.40 -7.91 -10.76
CA THR A 85 12.13 -8.93 -9.74
C THR A 85 10.67 -8.88 -9.30
N GLY A 86 10.18 -10.01 -8.81
CA GLY A 86 8.87 -10.16 -8.21
C GLY A 86 8.96 -10.38 -6.71
N GLY A 87 7.84 -10.20 -6.04
CA GLY A 87 7.72 -10.37 -4.61
C GLY A 87 6.30 -10.20 -4.12
N GLU A 88 6.18 -9.87 -2.87
CA GLU A 88 4.92 -9.69 -2.15
C GLU A 88 4.90 -8.39 -1.37
N PHE A 89 3.71 -7.88 -1.11
CA PHE A 89 3.54 -6.75 -0.22
C PHE A 89 2.40 -6.97 0.78
N TYR A 90 2.47 -6.24 1.88
CA TYR A 90 1.42 -6.15 2.87
C TYR A 90 1.46 -4.82 3.60
N VAL A 91 0.31 -4.38 4.06
CA VAL A 91 0.16 -3.15 4.85
C VAL A 91 -0.12 -3.52 6.30
N ILE A 92 0.66 -2.95 7.21
CA ILE A 92 0.45 -3.05 8.66
C ILE A 92 0.34 -1.64 9.24
N GLY A 93 -0.82 -1.32 9.81
CA GLY A 93 -1.10 0.03 10.25
C GLY A 93 -1.02 1.02 9.10
N ASN A 94 -0.15 2.01 9.22
CA ASN A 94 0.07 3.04 8.21
C ASN A 94 1.36 2.83 7.41
N ASN A 95 1.86 1.61 7.32
CA ASN A 95 3.08 1.30 6.60
C ASN A 95 2.89 0.15 5.62
N ILE A 96 3.50 0.26 4.44
CA ILE A 96 3.63 -0.83 3.47
C ILE A 96 5.02 -1.46 3.61
N PHE A 97 5.03 -2.76 3.52
CA PHE A 97 6.22 -3.59 3.42
C PHE A 97 6.16 -4.32 2.09
N VAL A 98 7.19 -4.17 1.29
CA VAL A 98 7.32 -4.89 0.03
C VAL A 98 8.62 -5.67 0.09
N ASN A 99 8.55 -6.98 -0.14
CA ASN A 99 9.71 -7.85 -0.16
C ASN A 99 9.87 -8.43 -1.55
N PHE A 100 11.04 -8.28 -2.12
CA PHE A 100 11.42 -8.85 -3.41
C PHE A 100 12.52 -9.90 -3.21
N THR A 101 12.50 -10.94 -4.02
CA THR A 101 13.58 -11.92 -4.08
C THR A 101 14.49 -11.57 -5.25
N VAL A 102 15.71 -11.19 -4.97
CA VAL A 102 16.73 -10.91 -5.99
C VAL A 102 17.65 -12.11 -6.08
N GLY A 103 17.73 -12.74 -7.24
CA GLY A 103 18.70 -13.81 -7.48
C GLY A 103 20.12 -13.26 -7.48
N SER A 104 21.02 -13.92 -6.76
CA SER A 104 22.46 -13.63 -6.81
C SER A 104 23.13 -14.55 -7.80
N SER A 105 24.09 -14.03 -8.56
CA SER A 105 24.93 -14.82 -9.46
C SER A 105 25.80 -15.87 -8.72
N ASN A 106 25.93 -15.73 -7.40
CA ASN A 106 26.73 -16.63 -6.56
C ASN A 106 25.89 -17.64 -5.78
N GLY A 107 24.57 -17.76 -6.08
CA GLY A 107 23.68 -18.68 -5.39
C GLY A 107 23.20 -18.22 -4.01
N GLU A 108 23.63 -17.06 -3.53
CA GLU A 108 23.10 -16.44 -2.31
C GLU A 108 21.85 -15.62 -2.68
N ALA A 109 20.71 -15.99 -2.11
CA ALA A 109 19.48 -15.20 -2.27
C ALA A 109 19.63 -13.88 -1.50
N SER A 110 19.62 -12.78 -2.21
CA SER A 110 19.52 -11.45 -1.63
C SER A 110 18.07 -11.00 -1.67
N GLY A 111 17.57 -10.46 -0.59
CA GLY A 111 16.26 -9.81 -0.56
C GLY A 111 16.41 -8.31 -0.80
N LEU A 112 15.43 -7.73 -1.46
CA LEU A 112 15.23 -6.29 -1.55
C LEU A 112 13.93 -5.96 -0.82
N ALA A 113 13.95 -4.97 0.05
CA ALA A 113 12.76 -4.56 0.78
C ALA A 113 12.50 -3.07 0.62
N LEU A 114 11.23 -2.72 0.40
CA LEU A 114 10.74 -1.36 0.51
C LEU A 114 9.88 -1.26 1.78
N PHE A 115 10.19 -0.27 2.60
CA PHE A 115 9.38 0.13 3.74
C PHE A 115 9.00 1.60 3.59
N ALA A 116 7.70 1.90 3.55
CA ALA A 116 7.22 3.25 3.37
C ALA A 116 5.90 3.51 4.12
N PRO A 117 5.63 4.75 4.55
CA PRO A 117 4.32 5.11 5.08
C PRO A 117 3.27 5.12 3.97
N VAL A 118 2.02 4.78 4.34
CA VAL A 118 0.89 4.80 3.41
C VAL A 118 -0.31 5.56 3.99
N ASN A 119 -1.11 6.08 3.09
CA ASN A 119 -2.45 6.57 3.39
C ASN A 119 -3.47 5.61 2.76
N THR A 120 -4.05 4.74 3.57
CA THR A 120 -4.99 3.70 3.12
C THR A 120 -6.31 4.28 2.58
N SER A 121 -6.72 5.46 3.05
CA SER A 121 -7.93 6.13 2.54
C SER A 121 -7.73 6.75 1.16
N LYS A 122 -6.49 7.06 0.78
CA LYS A 122 -6.14 7.65 -0.52
C LYS A 122 -5.44 6.66 -1.46
N GLY A 123 -5.02 5.49 -0.96
CA GLY A 123 -4.22 4.52 -1.72
C GLY A 123 -2.87 5.08 -2.17
N THR A 124 -2.26 5.96 -1.36
CA THR A 124 -0.97 6.59 -1.67
C THR A 124 0.14 6.03 -0.80
N ILE A 125 1.34 5.98 -1.38
CA ILE A 125 2.57 5.54 -0.71
C ILE A 125 3.50 6.75 -0.59
N GLY A 126 4.06 6.97 0.57
CA GLY A 126 4.99 8.07 0.83
C GLY A 126 6.44 7.72 0.56
N THR A 127 7.34 8.62 0.91
CA THR A 127 8.77 8.39 0.85
C THR A 127 9.18 7.39 1.94
N GLY A 128 9.96 6.41 1.55
CA GLY A 128 10.39 5.33 2.42
C GLY A 128 11.87 4.99 2.24
N ILE A 129 12.21 3.78 2.60
CA ILE A 129 13.56 3.20 2.50
C ILE A 129 13.47 1.97 1.60
N LEU A 130 14.33 1.93 0.60
CA LEU A 130 14.58 0.74 -0.23
C LEU A 130 15.96 0.21 0.14
N GLY A 131 16.06 -1.05 0.50
CA GLY A 131 17.33 -1.62 0.96
C GLY A 131 17.45 -3.11 0.73
N LEU A 132 18.69 -3.58 0.69
CA LEU A 132 19.03 -5.00 0.67
C LEU A 132 18.81 -5.64 2.04
N THR A 133 18.25 -6.83 2.03
CA THR A 133 18.00 -7.67 3.22
C THR A 133 18.92 -8.89 3.27
N GLY A 134 20.07 -8.84 2.64
CA GLY A 134 21.07 -9.90 2.66
C GLY A 134 22.42 -9.39 2.18
N GLY A 135 23.49 -9.96 2.70
CA GLY A 135 24.85 -9.51 2.38
C GLY A 135 25.25 -8.20 3.08
N VAL A 136 25.98 -7.32 2.39
CA VAL A 136 26.35 -6.00 2.92
C VAL A 136 25.12 -5.11 2.88
N PRO A 137 24.61 -4.62 4.02
CA PRO A 137 23.41 -3.78 4.03
C PRO A 137 23.65 -2.51 3.21
N SER A 138 22.78 -2.28 2.25
CA SER A 138 22.75 -1.06 1.45
C SER A 138 21.32 -0.56 1.42
N SER A 139 21.13 0.71 1.72
CA SER A 139 19.79 1.32 1.69
C SER A 139 19.86 2.72 1.14
N GLY A 140 18.80 3.12 0.46
CA GLY A 140 18.59 4.46 -0.06
C GLY A 140 17.18 4.96 0.27
N LEU A 141 16.98 6.26 0.17
CA LEU A 141 15.64 6.82 0.21
C LEU A 141 14.91 6.48 -1.08
N ALA A 142 13.69 6.03 -0.94
CA ALA A 142 12.79 5.74 -2.06
C ALA A 142 11.60 6.69 -2.02
N THR A 143 11.54 7.60 -2.97
CA THR A 143 10.35 8.45 -3.15
C THR A 143 9.40 7.75 -4.09
N VAL A 144 8.21 7.43 -3.59
CA VAL A 144 7.16 6.79 -4.39
C VAL A 144 6.22 7.86 -4.92
N GLY A 145 6.07 7.92 -6.22
CA GLY A 145 5.21 8.90 -6.89
C GLY A 145 3.73 8.50 -6.90
N ALA A 146 2.96 9.27 -7.65
CA ALA A 146 1.52 9.04 -7.75
C ALA A 146 1.19 7.71 -8.42
N LYS A 147 0.10 7.10 -8.02
CA LYS A 147 -0.45 5.88 -8.62
C LYS A 147 -0.70 6.10 -10.12
N ASN A 148 -0.33 5.10 -10.92
CA ASN A 148 -0.40 5.10 -12.39
C ASN A 148 0.52 6.16 -13.03
N GLY A 149 1.63 6.48 -12.40
CA GLY A 149 2.63 7.44 -12.87
C GLY A 149 3.78 6.82 -13.68
N CYS A 150 3.82 5.49 -13.81
CA CYS A 150 4.63 4.85 -14.81
C CYS A 150 3.73 4.45 -15.99
#